data_c5ce78e5c139e58c96933880abebe397
#
_entry.id   c5ce78e5c139e58c96933880abebe397
#
_cell.length_a   1.000
_cell.length_b   1.000
_cell.length_c   1.000
_cell.angle_alpha   90.00
_cell.angle_beta   90.00
_cell.angle_gamma   90.00
#
_symmetry.space_group_name_H-M   'P 1'
#
loop_
_entity.id
_entity.type
_entity.pdbx_description
1 polymer ?
#
loop_
_entity_poly.entity_id
_entity_poly.type
_entity_poly.pdbx_seq_one_letter_code
_entity_poly.pdbx_strand_id
1 'polypeptide(L)'
;MSRAYNVIDADGHILEPLDLWQKYMDPKFRDRAPKVVKGENGKDQLVIEEHQVGISRIGAVGARQGVVAADTMTYMDGKPGGFDPHQRIPDMDADGIDAAFLYPSLGLFSGAIHDPPLAAAICRAYNRWLADYCSPYPDRLFGVAMLPMQDPQLAIEEMRFAGRELGFKGGFVRPNPYHENHMMHHPMYEPFWAAAEDLDLSIGLHEGGSGGGGMPTVGVDRFETHGARHIISHTMEMMRAAMAVIWGGVCERHPKIRSLSWSRAADSSR
;
A
#
# COMPACT_ATOMS: atom_id res chain seq x y z
N MET A 1 12.90 -27.76 -9.20
CA MET A 1 12.04 -27.39 -10.35
C MET A 1 11.39 -26.08 -9.97
N SER A 2 11.46 -25.06 -10.83
CA SER A 2 10.73 -23.81 -10.60
C SER A 2 9.23 -24.10 -10.65
N ARG A 3 8.45 -23.53 -9.71
CA ARG A 3 7.00 -23.60 -9.74
C ARG A 3 6.48 -22.89 -11.00
N ALA A 4 5.52 -23.47 -11.68
CA ALA A 4 4.79 -22.79 -12.74
C ALA A 4 3.64 -22.00 -12.11
N TYR A 5 3.48 -20.75 -12.52
CA TYR A 5 2.38 -19.88 -12.09
C TYR A 5 1.45 -19.66 -13.29
N ASN A 6 0.16 -19.99 -13.14
CA ASN A 6 -0.87 -19.74 -14.15
C ASN A 6 -1.65 -18.48 -13.86
N VAL A 7 -1.92 -18.21 -12.56
CA VAL A 7 -2.66 -17.04 -12.09
C VAL A 7 -1.86 -16.36 -10.99
N ILE A 8 -1.53 -15.09 -11.19
CA ILE A 8 -0.82 -14.25 -10.23
C ILE A 8 -1.72 -13.06 -9.88
N ASP A 9 -2.06 -12.93 -8.60
CA ASP A 9 -2.67 -11.72 -8.07
C ASP A 9 -1.58 -10.65 -7.90
N ALA A 10 -1.64 -9.60 -8.71
CA ALA A 10 -0.64 -8.52 -8.70
C ALA A 10 -1.04 -7.34 -7.79
N ASP A 11 -2.20 -7.41 -7.14
CA ASP A 11 -2.77 -6.34 -6.33
C ASP A 11 -3.50 -6.90 -5.08
N GLY A 12 -2.94 -7.94 -4.49
CA GLY A 12 -3.45 -8.53 -3.26
C GLY A 12 -3.18 -7.62 -2.06
N HIS A 13 -4.17 -7.52 -1.15
CA HIS A 13 -4.00 -6.76 0.09
C HIS A 13 -3.92 -7.67 1.32
N ILE A 14 -3.16 -7.20 2.33
CA ILE A 14 -3.15 -7.78 3.68
C ILE A 14 -3.84 -6.84 4.66
N LEU A 15 -4.17 -7.33 5.83
CA LEU A 15 -4.67 -6.53 6.94
C LEU A 15 -3.60 -6.50 8.04
N GLU A 16 -3.07 -5.33 8.30
CA GLU A 16 -2.03 -5.16 9.32
C GLU A 16 -2.61 -5.40 10.72
N PRO A 17 -1.99 -6.28 11.54
CA PRO A 17 -2.44 -6.46 12.92
C PRO A 17 -2.24 -5.17 13.73
N LEU A 18 -3.16 -4.88 14.65
CA LEU A 18 -3.17 -3.63 15.38
C LEU A 18 -1.92 -3.40 16.24
N ASP A 19 -1.21 -4.46 16.61
CA ASP A 19 0.01 -4.44 17.40
C ASP A 19 1.31 -4.44 16.57
N LEU A 20 1.20 -4.37 15.24
CA LEU A 20 2.33 -4.39 14.33
C LEU A 20 3.40 -3.37 14.74
N TRP A 21 3.01 -2.11 14.88
CA TRP A 21 3.95 -1.03 15.15
C TRP A 21 4.57 -1.14 16.56
N GLN A 22 3.83 -1.66 17.54
CA GLN A 22 4.38 -1.90 18.86
C GLN A 22 5.48 -2.98 18.85
N LYS A 23 5.34 -3.97 17.97
CA LYS A 23 6.29 -5.09 17.86
C LYS A 23 7.51 -4.77 17.00
N TYR A 24 7.31 -4.13 15.84
CA TYR A 24 8.34 -4.02 14.81
C TYR A 24 8.98 -2.63 14.69
N MET A 25 8.37 -1.59 15.26
CA MET A 25 8.85 -0.22 15.15
C MET A 25 9.99 0.06 16.14
N ASP A 26 10.95 0.88 15.70
CA ASP A 26 12.01 1.41 16.59
C ASP A 26 11.37 2.05 17.83
N PRO A 27 11.80 1.68 19.05
CA PRO A 27 11.21 2.18 20.30
C PRO A 27 11.07 3.70 20.39
N LYS A 28 12.01 4.45 19.80
CA LYS A 28 11.99 5.93 19.83
C LYS A 28 10.82 6.57 19.10
N PHE A 29 10.14 5.81 18.19
CA PHE A 29 9.00 6.29 17.43
C PHE A 29 7.65 5.70 17.87
N ARG A 30 7.64 4.71 18.79
CA ARG A 30 6.43 3.97 19.16
C ARG A 30 5.30 4.84 19.69
N ASP A 31 5.61 5.92 20.41
CA ASP A 31 4.60 6.85 20.92
C ASP A 31 3.84 7.58 19.83
N ARG A 32 4.49 7.73 18.66
CA ARG A 32 3.93 8.36 17.45
C ARG A 32 3.45 7.33 16.41
N ALA A 33 3.45 6.06 16.76
CA ALA A 33 3.01 4.99 15.85
C ALA A 33 1.53 5.17 15.47
N PRO A 34 1.13 4.71 14.26
CA PRO A 34 -0.28 4.65 13.90
C PRO A 34 -1.09 3.88 14.94
N LYS A 35 -2.28 4.37 15.27
CA LYS A 35 -3.16 3.79 16.29
C LYS A 35 -4.57 3.65 15.73
N VAL A 36 -5.21 2.54 16.07
CA VAL A 36 -6.65 2.37 15.79
C VAL A 36 -7.42 2.70 17.06
N VAL A 37 -8.36 3.62 16.93
CA VAL A 37 -9.22 4.10 18.02
C VAL A 37 -10.69 3.98 17.62
N LYS A 38 -11.60 3.99 18.59
CA LYS A 38 -13.03 4.15 18.33
C LYS A 38 -13.35 5.62 18.16
N GLY A 39 -13.92 5.99 17.03
CA GLY A 39 -14.47 7.32 16.79
C GLY A 39 -15.75 7.59 17.58
N GLU A 40 -16.25 8.83 17.56
CA GLU A 40 -17.49 9.24 18.23
C GLU A 40 -18.71 8.42 17.79
N ASN A 41 -18.71 7.95 16.55
CA ASN A 41 -19.73 7.07 15.98
C ASN A 41 -19.57 5.58 16.32
N GLY A 42 -18.58 5.23 17.18
CA GLY A 42 -18.26 3.85 17.56
C GLY A 42 -17.51 3.05 16.52
N LYS A 43 -17.21 3.64 15.34
CA LYS A 43 -16.47 2.96 14.25
C LYS A 43 -14.96 3.10 14.43
N ASP A 44 -14.20 2.14 13.86
CA ASP A 44 -12.76 2.16 13.90
C ASP A 44 -12.20 3.30 13.02
N GLN A 45 -11.24 4.01 13.60
CA GLN A 45 -10.49 5.06 12.94
C GLN A 45 -9.00 4.82 13.12
N LEU A 46 -8.24 4.97 12.04
CA LEU A 46 -6.80 5.04 12.06
C LEU A 46 -6.39 6.47 12.38
N VAL A 47 -5.55 6.64 13.40
CA VAL A 47 -4.92 7.92 13.74
C VAL A 47 -3.46 7.84 13.32
N ILE A 48 -3.05 8.76 12.46
CA ILE A 48 -1.67 8.96 12.02
C ILE A 48 -1.36 10.44 12.13
N GLU A 49 -0.41 10.81 12.99
CA GLU A 49 -0.16 12.21 13.39
C GLU A 49 -1.48 12.90 13.77
N GLU A 50 -1.84 14.01 13.12
CA GLU A 50 -3.10 14.73 13.36
C GLU A 50 -4.29 14.21 12.52
N HIS A 51 -4.05 13.25 11.63
CA HIS A 51 -5.09 12.75 10.73
C HIS A 51 -5.86 11.59 11.32
N GLN A 52 -7.17 11.59 11.10
CA GLN A 52 -8.07 10.50 11.47
C GLN A 52 -8.82 10.00 10.24
N VAL A 53 -8.75 8.70 9.99
CA VAL A 53 -9.35 8.06 8.82
C VAL A 53 -10.21 6.88 9.25
N GLY A 54 -11.46 6.84 8.79
CA GLY A 54 -12.35 5.70 9.02
C GLY A 54 -11.87 4.45 8.27
N ILE A 55 -11.69 3.33 9.00
CA ILE A 55 -11.13 2.09 8.47
C ILE A 55 -12.05 0.88 8.53
N SER A 56 -13.24 1.00 9.09
CA SER A 56 -14.18 -0.13 9.21
C SER A 56 -14.47 -0.80 7.86
N ARG A 57 -14.52 -0.01 6.78
CA ARG A 57 -14.75 -0.53 5.42
C ARG A 57 -13.59 -1.36 4.90
N ILE A 58 -12.37 -1.11 5.36
CA ILE A 58 -11.18 -1.90 4.97
C ILE A 58 -11.30 -3.32 5.50
N GLY A 59 -11.72 -3.51 6.76
CA GLY A 59 -12.01 -4.83 7.31
C GLY A 59 -13.16 -5.56 6.59
N ALA A 60 -14.14 -4.81 6.06
CA ALA A 60 -15.27 -5.39 5.34
C ALA A 60 -14.92 -5.88 3.92
N VAL A 61 -13.79 -5.47 3.34
CA VAL A 61 -13.37 -5.94 2.01
C VAL A 61 -13.16 -7.45 2.04
N GLY A 62 -13.81 -8.15 1.12
CA GLY A 62 -13.79 -9.62 1.06
C GLY A 62 -14.73 -10.33 2.06
N ALA A 63 -15.48 -9.61 2.91
CA ALA A 63 -16.52 -10.22 3.72
C ALA A 63 -17.67 -10.72 2.85
N ARG A 64 -18.27 -11.88 3.22
CA ARG A 64 -19.41 -12.48 2.48
C ARG A 64 -20.61 -11.53 2.31
N GLN A 65 -20.78 -10.59 3.21
CA GLN A 65 -21.89 -9.63 3.23
C GLN A 65 -21.58 -8.37 2.40
N GLY A 66 -20.36 -8.27 1.85
CA GLY A 66 -19.94 -7.15 1.01
C GLY A 66 -19.87 -5.80 1.74
N VAL A 67 -19.70 -4.75 0.97
CA VAL A 67 -19.56 -3.36 1.48
C VAL A 67 -20.81 -2.88 2.25
N VAL A 68 -21.96 -3.50 2.05
CA VAL A 68 -23.22 -3.17 2.75
C VAL A 68 -23.09 -3.45 4.26
N ALA A 69 -22.32 -4.47 4.65
CA ALA A 69 -22.06 -4.77 6.06
C ALA A 69 -21.02 -3.86 6.72
N ALA A 70 -20.32 -3.03 5.95
CA ALA A 70 -19.26 -2.15 6.45
C ALA A 70 -19.73 -1.16 7.54
N ASP A 71 -21.03 -0.89 7.61
CA ASP A 71 -21.58 -0.02 8.64
C ASP A 71 -21.68 -0.67 10.02
N THR A 72 -21.63 -2.00 10.09
CA THR A 72 -21.71 -2.77 11.34
C THR A 72 -20.41 -3.50 11.70
N MET A 73 -19.45 -3.56 10.77
CA MET A 73 -18.19 -4.26 10.94
C MET A 73 -17.11 -3.35 11.55
N THR A 74 -16.19 -3.98 12.28
CA THR A 74 -14.93 -3.39 12.73
C THR A 74 -13.79 -3.79 11.78
N TYR A 75 -12.63 -3.17 11.94
CA TYR A 75 -11.43 -3.56 11.16
C TYR A 75 -11.04 -5.03 11.39
N MET A 76 -11.19 -5.51 12.63
CA MET A 76 -10.83 -6.88 13.02
C MET A 76 -11.83 -7.97 12.57
N ASP A 77 -13.00 -7.56 12.04
CA ASP A 77 -13.95 -8.50 11.42
C ASP A 77 -13.55 -8.89 9.99
N GLY A 78 -12.38 -8.40 9.51
CA GLY A 78 -11.81 -8.78 8.22
C GLY A 78 -11.53 -10.27 8.12
N LYS A 79 -11.43 -10.79 6.88
CA LYS A 79 -11.13 -12.20 6.65
C LYS A 79 -9.82 -12.61 7.36
N PRO A 80 -9.79 -13.78 8.03
CA PRO A 80 -8.60 -14.28 8.71
C PRO A 80 -7.35 -14.32 7.83
N GLY A 81 -7.49 -14.69 6.54
CA GLY A 81 -6.40 -14.69 5.57
C GLY A 81 -5.76 -13.32 5.31
N GLY A 82 -6.39 -12.21 5.71
CA GLY A 82 -5.76 -10.90 5.71
C GLY A 82 -4.70 -10.75 6.79
N PHE A 83 -4.86 -11.41 7.95
CA PHE A 83 -3.99 -11.29 9.13
C PHE A 83 -3.04 -12.48 9.29
N ASP A 84 -3.40 -13.65 8.76
CA ASP A 84 -2.68 -14.92 8.93
C ASP A 84 -2.39 -15.57 7.57
N PRO A 85 -1.09 -15.76 7.22
CA PRO A 85 -0.71 -16.39 5.97
C PRO A 85 -1.21 -17.83 5.84
N HIS A 86 -1.35 -18.56 6.96
CA HIS A 86 -1.85 -19.94 6.94
C HIS A 86 -3.33 -20.03 6.57
N GLN A 87 -4.11 -18.98 6.87
CA GLN A 87 -5.50 -18.87 6.45
C GLN A 87 -5.64 -18.32 5.03
N ARG A 88 -4.64 -17.52 4.57
CA ARG A 88 -4.64 -16.96 3.23
C ARG A 88 -4.45 -18.01 2.14
N ILE A 89 -3.59 -19.00 2.36
CA ILE A 89 -3.34 -20.02 1.34
C ILE A 89 -4.58 -20.78 0.93
N PRO A 90 -5.43 -21.28 1.86
CA PRO A 90 -6.72 -21.88 1.49
C PRO A 90 -7.65 -20.95 0.69
N ASP A 91 -7.68 -19.64 1.03
CA ASP A 91 -8.47 -18.67 0.26
C ASP A 91 -7.95 -18.54 -1.18
N MET A 92 -6.63 -18.42 -1.35
CA MET A 92 -5.99 -18.37 -2.68
C MET A 92 -6.22 -19.65 -3.49
N ASP A 93 -6.15 -20.81 -2.85
CA ASP A 93 -6.39 -22.09 -3.51
C ASP A 93 -7.85 -22.22 -3.97
N ALA A 94 -8.81 -21.74 -3.16
CA ALA A 94 -10.21 -21.71 -3.53
C ALA A 94 -10.51 -20.79 -4.72
N ASP A 95 -9.76 -19.67 -4.84
CA ASP A 95 -9.88 -18.70 -5.93
C ASP A 95 -9.00 -19.05 -7.15
N GLY A 96 -8.20 -20.13 -7.08
CA GLY A 96 -7.31 -20.56 -8.15
C GLY A 96 -6.08 -19.67 -8.35
N ILE A 97 -5.66 -18.94 -7.32
CA ILE A 97 -4.52 -18.02 -7.35
C ILE A 97 -3.24 -18.76 -6.94
N ASP A 98 -2.26 -18.82 -7.83
CA ASP A 98 -0.97 -19.49 -7.58
C ASP A 98 -0.04 -18.66 -6.70
N ALA A 99 -0.02 -17.34 -6.88
CA ALA A 99 0.83 -16.42 -6.14
C ALA A 99 0.18 -15.04 -6.00
N ALA A 100 0.53 -14.30 -4.94
CA ALA A 100 0.02 -12.96 -4.72
C ALA A 100 1.14 -11.99 -4.32
N PHE A 101 1.13 -10.80 -4.92
CA PHE A 101 1.87 -9.64 -4.46
C PHE A 101 1.03 -8.86 -3.47
N LEU A 102 1.58 -8.63 -2.27
CA LEU A 102 0.82 -8.17 -1.11
C LEU A 102 1.11 -6.73 -0.77
N TYR A 103 0.11 -5.90 -0.99
CA TYR A 103 0.09 -4.47 -0.67
C TYR A 103 -0.48 -4.19 0.72
N PRO A 104 -0.12 -3.04 1.33
CA PRO A 104 -0.70 -2.63 2.60
C PRO A 104 -2.18 -2.26 2.47
N SER A 105 -2.90 -2.28 3.59
CA SER A 105 -4.25 -1.70 3.72
C SER A 105 -4.21 -0.42 4.57
N LEU A 106 -3.81 -0.50 5.83
CA LEU A 106 -3.62 0.69 6.68
C LEU A 106 -2.43 1.53 6.21
N GLY A 107 -1.38 0.87 5.71
CA GLY A 107 -0.20 1.53 5.16
C GLY A 107 -0.46 2.37 3.93
N LEU A 108 -1.60 2.22 3.24
CA LEU A 108 -2.02 3.13 2.16
C LEU A 108 -2.13 4.59 2.61
N PHE A 109 -2.34 4.83 3.90
CA PHE A 109 -2.40 6.18 4.48
C PHE A 109 -1.04 6.75 4.88
N SER A 110 0.07 6.05 4.61
CA SER A 110 1.44 6.51 4.93
C SER A 110 1.81 7.84 4.28
N GLY A 111 1.17 8.20 3.17
CA GLY A 111 1.35 9.51 2.52
C GLY A 111 0.84 10.71 3.36
N ALA A 112 0.03 10.47 4.40
CA ALA A 112 -0.42 11.50 5.32
C ALA A 112 0.64 11.90 6.37
N ILE A 113 1.73 11.18 6.47
CA ILE A 113 2.80 11.44 7.44
C ILE A 113 3.67 12.58 6.93
N HIS A 114 3.85 13.63 7.74
CA HIS A 114 4.64 14.80 7.36
C HIS A 114 6.10 14.71 7.79
N ASP A 115 6.41 13.94 8.86
CA ASP A 115 7.77 13.76 9.39
C ASP A 115 8.49 12.61 8.65
N PRO A 116 9.50 12.89 7.77
CA PRO A 116 10.16 11.85 6.99
C PRO A 116 10.83 10.76 7.83
N PRO A 117 11.52 11.05 8.95
CA PRO A 117 12.04 10.01 9.85
C PRO A 117 10.96 9.10 10.43
N LEU A 118 9.79 9.63 10.78
CA LEU A 118 8.65 8.82 11.25
C LEU A 118 8.09 7.95 10.13
N ALA A 119 7.92 8.51 8.92
CA ALA A 119 7.50 7.75 7.74
C ALA A 119 8.43 6.57 7.47
N ALA A 120 9.74 6.80 7.52
CA ALA A 120 10.76 5.74 7.34
C ALA A 120 10.66 4.66 8.42
N ALA A 121 10.44 5.04 9.69
CA ALA A 121 10.28 4.08 10.78
C ALA A 121 9.00 3.22 10.63
N ILE A 122 7.91 3.82 10.17
CA ILE A 122 6.64 3.12 9.90
C ILE A 122 6.82 2.16 8.72
N CYS A 123 7.42 2.60 7.61
CA CYS A 123 7.69 1.74 6.45
C CYS A 123 8.60 0.57 6.84
N ARG A 124 9.67 0.80 7.59
CA ARG A 124 10.58 -0.24 8.08
C ARG A 124 9.88 -1.27 8.95
N ALA A 125 9.00 -0.83 9.85
CA ALA A 125 8.23 -1.73 10.72
C ALA A 125 7.27 -2.62 9.89
N TYR A 126 6.55 -2.01 8.96
CA TYR A 126 5.67 -2.72 8.04
C TYR A 126 6.44 -3.75 7.20
N ASN A 127 7.53 -3.35 6.56
CA ASN A 127 8.30 -4.23 5.67
C ASN A 127 8.87 -5.45 6.41
N ARG A 128 9.35 -5.27 7.63
CA ARG A 128 9.80 -6.39 8.48
C ARG A 128 8.67 -7.34 8.81
N TRP A 129 7.53 -6.80 9.25
CA TRP A 129 6.36 -7.61 9.54
C TRP A 129 5.86 -8.37 8.31
N LEU A 130 5.80 -7.70 7.15
CA LEU A 130 5.36 -8.33 5.90
C LEU A 130 6.31 -9.46 5.47
N ALA A 131 7.62 -9.30 5.69
CA ALA A 131 8.57 -10.37 5.43
C ALA A 131 8.30 -11.59 6.31
N ASP A 132 8.01 -11.39 7.59
CA ASP A 132 7.63 -12.48 8.50
C ASP A 132 6.30 -13.13 8.07
N TYR A 133 5.32 -12.33 7.65
CA TYR A 133 4.04 -12.81 7.12
C TYR A 133 4.23 -13.69 5.86
N CYS A 134 5.10 -13.29 4.94
CA CYS A 134 5.33 -14.02 3.68
C CYS A 134 6.23 -15.25 3.88
N SER A 135 7.08 -15.27 4.91
CA SER A 135 8.15 -16.27 5.09
C SER A 135 7.70 -17.73 5.11
N PRO A 136 6.49 -18.12 5.60
CA PRO A 136 6.05 -19.52 5.56
C PRO A 136 5.74 -20.02 4.14
N TYR A 137 5.51 -19.11 3.18
CA TYR A 137 5.11 -19.44 1.81
C TYR A 137 5.86 -18.60 0.78
N PRO A 138 7.19 -18.69 0.71
CA PRO A 138 8.04 -17.78 -0.06
C PRO A 138 7.88 -17.92 -1.60
N ASP A 139 7.23 -18.98 -2.05
CA ASP A 139 6.87 -19.23 -3.44
C ASP A 139 5.39 -18.92 -3.77
N ARG A 140 4.63 -18.41 -2.80
CA ARG A 140 3.22 -18.05 -2.95
C ARG A 140 2.93 -16.59 -2.59
N LEU A 141 3.61 -16.05 -1.56
CA LEU A 141 3.36 -14.73 -0.99
C LEU A 141 4.58 -13.84 -1.20
N PHE A 142 4.39 -12.77 -1.95
CA PHE A 142 5.44 -11.80 -2.29
C PHE A 142 5.11 -10.44 -1.68
N GLY A 143 5.93 -10.00 -0.73
CA GLY A 143 5.75 -8.68 -0.12
C GLY A 143 6.09 -7.54 -1.07
N VAL A 144 5.24 -6.50 -1.04
CA VAL A 144 5.48 -5.22 -1.71
C VAL A 144 5.87 -4.20 -0.64
N ALA A 145 7.09 -3.66 -0.76
CA ALA A 145 7.65 -2.76 0.24
C ALA A 145 6.92 -1.42 0.28
N MET A 146 6.58 -0.94 1.48
CA MET A 146 6.24 0.48 1.67
C MET A 146 7.52 1.32 1.62
N LEU A 147 7.46 2.44 0.88
CA LEU A 147 8.58 3.35 0.66
C LEU A 147 8.25 4.76 1.16
N PRO A 148 9.09 5.36 2.03
CA PRO A 148 8.84 6.67 2.64
C PRO A 148 9.19 7.81 1.68
N MET A 149 8.33 8.07 0.69
CA MET A 149 8.54 9.06 -0.37
C MET A 149 8.51 10.52 0.14
N GLN A 150 8.26 10.74 1.40
CA GLN A 150 8.46 12.04 2.07
C GLN A 150 9.89 12.53 1.98
N ASP A 151 10.85 11.60 1.83
CA ASP A 151 12.24 11.89 1.52
C ASP A 151 12.75 10.84 0.52
N PRO A 152 13.09 11.21 -0.73
CA PRO A 152 13.59 10.27 -1.72
C PRO A 152 14.84 9.49 -1.29
N GLN A 153 15.71 10.07 -0.47
CA GLN A 153 16.89 9.37 0.03
C GLN A 153 16.51 8.27 1.03
N LEU A 154 15.60 8.56 1.95
CA LEU A 154 15.08 7.55 2.88
C LEU A 154 14.30 6.45 2.14
N ALA A 155 13.59 6.81 1.06
CA ALA A 155 12.93 5.83 0.20
C ALA A 155 13.92 4.89 -0.49
N ILE A 156 15.06 5.40 -0.98
CA ILE A 156 16.14 4.61 -1.58
C ILE A 156 16.78 3.67 -0.54
N GLU A 157 17.02 4.16 0.67
CA GLU A 157 17.57 3.35 1.76
C GLU A 157 16.63 2.20 2.14
N GLU A 158 15.32 2.49 2.25
CA GLU A 158 14.31 1.50 2.54
C GLU A 158 14.14 0.49 1.40
N MET A 159 14.17 0.95 0.15
CA MET A 159 14.12 0.10 -1.04
C MET A 159 15.31 -0.88 -1.08
N ARG A 160 16.52 -0.40 -0.79
CA ARG A 160 17.72 -1.25 -0.71
C ARG A 160 17.61 -2.29 0.39
N PHE A 161 17.11 -1.89 1.55
CA PHE A 161 16.86 -2.82 2.66
C PHE A 161 15.82 -3.88 2.26
N ALA A 162 14.67 -3.47 1.75
CA ALA A 162 13.60 -4.39 1.35
C ALA A 162 14.06 -5.37 0.25
N GLY A 163 14.78 -4.87 -0.76
CA GLY A 163 15.26 -5.71 -1.87
C GLY A 163 16.39 -6.67 -1.47
N ARG A 164 17.36 -6.21 -0.67
CA ARG A 164 18.57 -7.00 -0.36
C ARG A 164 18.42 -7.88 0.88
N GLU A 165 17.80 -7.34 1.95
CA GLU A 165 17.71 -8.05 3.22
C GLU A 165 16.40 -8.85 3.34
N LEU A 166 15.29 -8.34 2.81
CA LEU A 166 13.99 -9.01 2.87
C LEU A 166 13.63 -9.79 1.60
N GLY A 167 14.38 -9.61 0.51
CA GLY A 167 14.16 -10.31 -0.75
C GLY A 167 12.93 -9.85 -1.54
N PHE A 168 12.37 -8.69 -1.23
CA PHE A 168 11.21 -8.15 -1.93
C PHE A 168 11.53 -7.81 -3.38
N LYS A 169 10.52 -7.96 -4.26
CA LYS A 169 10.65 -7.70 -5.71
C LYS A 169 9.80 -6.52 -6.18
N GLY A 170 9.02 -5.93 -5.28
CA GLY A 170 8.19 -4.77 -5.55
C GLY A 170 8.25 -3.75 -4.42
N GLY A 171 8.07 -2.49 -4.78
CA GLY A 171 7.89 -1.39 -3.86
C GLY A 171 6.63 -0.62 -4.20
N PHE A 172 5.93 -0.15 -3.19
CA PHE A 172 4.70 0.61 -3.29
C PHE A 172 4.96 2.10 -3.07
N VAL A 173 4.42 2.92 -3.96
CA VAL A 173 4.32 4.36 -3.80
C VAL A 173 2.93 4.85 -4.21
N ARG A 174 2.51 5.96 -3.65
CA ARG A 174 1.24 6.59 -4.05
C ARG A 174 1.41 7.38 -5.35
N PRO A 175 0.36 7.46 -6.19
CA PRO A 175 0.39 8.27 -7.40
C PRO A 175 0.35 9.78 -7.13
N ASN A 176 -0.12 10.18 -5.93
CA ASN A 176 -0.24 11.58 -5.51
C ASN A 176 1.15 12.17 -5.19
N PRO A 177 1.37 13.48 -5.40
CA PRO A 177 2.61 14.13 -4.99
C PRO A 177 2.83 14.03 -3.47
N TYR A 178 4.09 13.78 -3.08
CA TYR A 178 4.56 13.83 -1.68
C TYR A 178 5.14 15.20 -1.32
N HIS A 179 5.61 15.94 -2.32
CA HIS A 179 6.21 17.26 -2.18
C HIS A 179 5.49 18.24 -3.10
N GLU A 180 4.76 19.19 -2.55
CA GLU A 180 4.01 20.20 -3.31
C GLU A 180 3.23 19.57 -4.48
N ASN A 181 3.58 19.94 -5.73
CA ASN A 181 3.01 19.37 -6.97
C ASN A 181 4.05 18.56 -7.76
N HIS A 182 5.12 18.09 -7.12
CA HIS A 182 6.18 17.33 -7.77
C HIS A 182 5.73 15.88 -8.02
N MET A 183 5.24 15.63 -9.23
CA MET A 183 4.91 14.27 -9.70
C MET A 183 6.18 13.44 -9.88
N MET A 184 6.04 12.12 -9.95
CA MET A 184 7.15 11.14 -9.96
C MET A 184 8.16 11.27 -11.12
N HIS A 185 7.93 12.12 -12.13
CA HIS A 185 8.91 12.47 -13.17
C HIS A 185 9.81 13.66 -12.81
N HIS A 186 9.53 14.34 -11.69
CA HIS A 186 10.33 15.49 -11.27
C HIS A 186 11.78 15.05 -10.99
N PRO A 187 12.80 15.87 -11.35
CA PRO A 187 14.21 15.50 -11.23
C PRO A 187 14.65 15.04 -9.84
N MET A 188 13.97 15.48 -8.78
CA MET A 188 14.25 15.02 -7.41
C MET A 188 14.09 13.51 -7.22
N TYR A 189 13.26 12.85 -8.05
CA TYR A 189 13.04 11.40 -7.98
C TYR A 189 13.93 10.59 -8.91
N GLU A 190 14.81 11.23 -9.70
CA GLU A 190 15.72 10.53 -10.59
C GLU A 190 16.60 9.48 -9.87
N PRO A 191 17.21 9.80 -8.70
CA PRO A 191 17.97 8.79 -7.95
C PRO A 191 17.12 7.62 -7.43
N PHE A 192 15.82 7.85 -7.16
CA PHE A 192 14.89 6.80 -6.76
C PHE A 192 14.64 5.81 -7.91
N TRP A 193 14.39 6.30 -9.12
CA TRP A 193 14.20 5.46 -10.30
C TRP A 193 15.46 4.69 -10.66
N ALA A 194 16.63 5.32 -10.61
CA ALA A 194 17.92 4.66 -10.81
C ALA A 194 18.13 3.52 -9.80
N ALA A 195 17.80 3.74 -8.51
CA ALA A 195 17.92 2.70 -7.50
C ALA A 195 16.93 1.53 -7.72
N ALA A 196 15.71 1.82 -8.16
CA ALA A 196 14.73 0.78 -8.49
C ALA A 196 15.20 -0.09 -9.66
N GLU A 197 15.77 0.53 -10.70
CA GLU A 197 16.34 -0.15 -11.85
C GLU A 197 17.54 -1.01 -11.46
N ASP A 198 18.48 -0.49 -10.66
CA ASP A 198 19.66 -1.21 -10.18
C ASP A 198 19.32 -2.43 -9.31
N LEU A 199 18.24 -2.36 -8.56
CA LEU A 199 17.75 -3.43 -7.69
C LEU A 199 16.84 -4.44 -8.42
N ASP A 200 16.53 -4.21 -9.70
CA ASP A 200 15.52 -4.97 -10.45
C ASP A 200 14.18 -5.06 -9.68
N LEU A 201 13.78 -3.94 -9.09
CA LEU A 201 12.61 -3.85 -8.22
C LEU A 201 11.48 -3.10 -8.93
N SER A 202 10.33 -3.76 -9.05
CA SER A 202 9.14 -3.18 -9.66
C SER A 202 8.52 -2.13 -8.74
N ILE A 203 8.08 -0.99 -9.30
CA ILE A 203 7.37 0.05 -8.54
C ILE A 203 5.88 -0.01 -8.84
N GLY A 204 5.10 -0.36 -7.84
CA GLY A 204 3.65 -0.32 -7.89
C GLY A 204 3.12 1.05 -7.49
N LEU A 205 2.27 1.63 -8.33
CA LEU A 205 1.54 2.85 -8.02
C LEU A 205 0.15 2.46 -7.51
N HIS A 206 -0.17 2.84 -6.29
CA HIS A 206 -1.45 2.47 -5.68
C HIS A 206 -2.06 3.66 -4.94
N GLU A 207 -3.25 4.07 -5.36
CA GLU A 207 -4.02 5.09 -4.66
C GLU A 207 -4.70 4.47 -3.43
N GLY A 208 -4.85 5.24 -2.38
CA GLY A 208 -5.58 4.83 -1.19
C GLY A 208 -6.08 6.04 -0.42
N GLY A 209 -7.34 6.00 0.00
CA GLY A 209 -7.89 7.01 0.87
C GLY A 209 -8.92 7.95 0.26
N SER A 210 -9.10 8.00 -1.05
CA SER A 210 -10.16 8.78 -1.73
C SER A 210 -10.28 10.23 -1.21
N GLY A 211 -9.14 10.88 -0.94
CA GLY A 211 -9.06 12.22 -0.34
C GLY A 211 -9.16 12.24 1.19
N GLY A 212 -9.18 11.08 1.84
CA GLY A 212 -9.11 10.97 3.30
C GLY A 212 -7.69 11.12 3.85
N GLY A 213 -7.56 11.38 5.17
CA GLY A 213 -6.28 11.41 5.86
C GLY A 213 -5.35 12.53 5.43
N GLY A 214 -5.90 13.70 5.04
CA GLY A 214 -5.09 14.85 4.65
C GLY A 214 -4.38 14.74 3.31
N MET A 215 -4.70 13.72 2.51
CA MET A 215 -4.09 13.50 1.21
C MET A 215 -4.99 14.01 0.08
N PRO A 216 -4.64 15.14 -0.57
CA PRO A 216 -5.44 15.67 -1.67
C PRO A 216 -5.49 14.67 -2.84
N THR A 217 -6.68 14.45 -3.38
CA THR A 217 -6.90 13.62 -4.56
C THR A 217 -7.78 14.36 -5.57
N VAL A 218 -7.57 14.06 -6.85
CA VAL A 218 -8.28 14.74 -7.94
C VAL A 218 -9.73 14.27 -8.03
N GLY A 219 -10.64 15.22 -8.23
CA GLY A 219 -12.03 14.96 -8.59
C GLY A 219 -12.95 14.64 -7.40
N VAL A 220 -12.44 14.44 -6.21
CA VAL A 220 -13.25 14.11 -5.02
C VAL A 220 -14.17 15.25 -4.59
N ASP A 221 -13.83 16.49 -4.93
CA ASP A 221 -14.60 17.71 -4.65
C ASP A 221 -15.90 17.81 -5.46
N ARG A 222 -16.06 16.99 -6.49
CA ARG A 222 -17.20 16.99 -7.39
C ARG A 222 -18.29 15.99 -7.04
N PHE A 223 -18.05 15.15 -6.04
CA PHE A 223 -18.96 14.07 -5.68
C PHE A 223 -19.26 14.04 -4.19
N GLU A 224 -20.52 13.77 -3.84
CA GLU A 224 -21.00 13.75 -2.45
C GLU A 224 -20.81 12.37 -1.80
N THR A 225 -20.99 11.29 -2.57
CA THR A 225 -20.93 9.95 -2.04
C THR A 225 -19.50 9.40 -1.99
N HIS A 226 -19.19 8.61 -0.97
CA HIS A 226 -17.88 7.96 -0.84
C HIS A 226 -17.56 7.07 -2.04
N GLY A 227 -18.54 6.27 -2.53
CA GLY A 227 -18.32 5.40 -3.69
C GLY A 227 -17.90 6.17 -4.94
N ALA A 228 -18.59 7.28 -5.25
CA ALA A 228 -18.22 8.10 -6.40
C ALA A 228 -16.84 8.75 -6.24
N ARG A 229 -16.52 9.26 -5.02
CA ARG A 229 -15.18 9.79 -4.71
C ARG A 229 -14.10 8.74 -4.88
N HIS A 230 -14.35 7.52 -4.40
CA HIS A 230 -13.42 6.39 -4.51
C HIS A 230 -13.12 6.05 -5.97
N ILE A 231 -14.17 5.87 -6.79
CA ILE A 231 -14.01 5.53 -8.20
C ILE A 231 -13.22 6.62 -8.95
N ILE A 232 -13.61 7.89 -8.77
CA ILE A 232 -12.99 8.97 -9.53
C ILE A 232 -11.55 9.24 -9.09
N SER A 233 -11.26 9.21 -7.80
CA SER A 233 -9.92 9.45 -7.27
C SER A 233 -8.92 8.42 -7.79
N HIS A 234 -9.24 7.15 -7.71
CA HIS A 234 -8.37 6.08 -8.19
C HIS A 234 -8.07 6.24 -9.68
N THR A 235 -9.11 6.40 -10.48
CA THR A 235 -8.95 6.54 -11.94
C THR A 235 -8.13 7.78 -12.31
N MET A 236 -8.45 8.93 -11.75
CA MET A 236 -7.81 10.20 -12.12
C MET A 236 -6.36 10.28 -11.63
N GLU A 237 -6.07 9.82 -10.41
CA GLU A 237 -4.71 9.83 -9.88
C GLU A 237 -3.82 8.85 -10.66
N MET A 238 -4.34 7.68 -11.02
CA MET A 238 -3.60 6.73 -11.86
C MET A 238 -3.33 7.29 -13.26
N MET A 239 -4.29 7.98 -13.88
CA MET A 239 -4.06 8.65 -15.18
C MET A 239 -2.98 9.73 -15.08
N ARG A 240 -2.98 10.54 -14.02
CA ARG A 240 -1.94 11.56 -13.77
C ARG A 240 -0.56 10.91 -13.55
N ALA A 241 -0.50 9.84 -12.77
CA ALA A 241 0.73 9.12 -12.54
C ALA A 241 1.27 8.48 -13.83
N ALA A 242 0.41 7.89 -14.65
CA ALA A 242 0.77 7.40 -15.98
C ALA A 242 1.40 8.48 -16.85
N MET A 243 0.72 9.62 -16.93
CA MET A 243 1.24 10.79 -17.67
C MET A 243 2.59 11.24 -17.12
N ALA A 244 2.75 11.31 -15.80
CA ALA A 244 4.01 11.70 -15.19
C ALA A 244 5.16 10.74 -15.54
N VAL A 245 4.93 9.44 -15.46
CA VAL A 245 5.98 8.45 -15.69
C VAL A 245 6.29 8.28 -17.18
N ILE A 246 5.26 8.14 -18.02
CA ILE A 246 5.43 7.87 -19.46
C ILE A 246 5.84 9.16 -20.19
N TRP A 247 5.01 10.20 -20.13
CA TRP A 247 5.26 11.46 -20.83
C TRP A 247 6.44 12.23 -20.22
N GLY A 248 6.62 12.12 -18.89
CA GLY A 248 7.78 12.68 -18.20
C GLY A 248 9.10 11.97 -18.50
N GLY A 249 9.10 10.91 -19.34
CA GLY A 249 10.29 10.24 -19.85
C GLY A 249 11.03 9.35 -18.85
N VAL A 250 10.38 8.95 -17.74
CA VAL A 250 11.00 8.04 -16.75
C VAL A 250 11.34 6.71 -17.41
N CYS A 251 10.41 6.11 -18.16
CA CYS A 251 10.64 4.83 -18.85
C CYS A 251 11.76 4.91 -19.92
N GLU A 252 11.98 6.07 -20.51
CA GLU A 252 13.06 6.27 -21.48
C GLU A 252 14.42 6.38 -20.78
N ARG A 253 14.49 7.08 -19.66
CA ARG A 253 15.73 7.23 -18.88
C ARG A 253 16.10 5.97 -18.11
N HIS A 254 15.10 5.16 -17.74
CA HIS A 254 15.26 3.92 -16.96
C HIS A 254 14.64 2.72 -17.71
N PRO A 255 15.20 2.29 -18.84
CA PRO A 255 14.58 1.29 -19.73
C PRO A 255 14.54 -0.13 -19.15
N LYS A 256 15.25 -0.41 -18.04
CA LYS A 256 15.21 -1.71 -17.37
C LYS A 256 14.14 -1.79 -16.28
N ILE A 257 13.47 -0.69 -15.94
CA ILE A 257 12.31 -0.77 -15.06
C ILE A 257 11.25 -1.64 -15.73
N ARG A 258 11.02 -2.84 -15.17
CA ARG A 258 10.26 -3.90 -15.84
C ARG A 258 8.75 -3.77 -15.72
N SER A 259 8.25 -3.14 -14.67
CA SER A 259 6.81 -3.00 -14.49
C SER A 259 6.46 -1.81 -13.61
N LEU A 260 5.52 -1.04 -14.10
CA LEU A 260 4.68 -0.19 -13.29
C LEU A 260 3.37 -0.95 -13.13
N SER A 261 3.13 -1.53 -11.96
CA SER A 261 1.83 -2.11 -11.67
C SER A 261 0.87 -0.99 -11.31
N TRP A 262 -0.32 -1.06 -11.87
CA TRP A 262 -1.38 -0.09 -11.65
C TRP A 262 -2.48 -0.77 -10.85
N SER A 263 -2.72 -0.31 -9.63
CA SER A 263 -3.90 -0.75 -8.91
C SER A 263 -5.15 -0.25 -9.64
N ARG A 264 -6.01 -1.17 -9.99
CA ARG A 264 -7.36 -0.88 -10.44
C ARG A 264 -8.28 -1.17 -9.27
N ALA A 265 -9.10 -0.21 -8.87
CA ALA A 265 -10.20 -0.53 -7.98
C ALA A 265 -11.05 -1.62 -8.65
N ALA A 266 -10.79 -2.87 -8.29
CA ALA A 266 -11.62 -3.97 -8.74
C ALA A 266 -13.00 -3.75 -8.11
N ASP A 267 -14.00 -3.63 -8.97
CA ASP A 267 -15.39 -3.66 -8.55
C ASP A 267 -15.63 -5.02 -7.89
N SER A 268 -15.77 -5.04 -6.55
CA SER A 268 -16.05 -6.22 -5.76
C SER A 268 -17.51 -6.66 -5.88
N SER A 269 -18.16 -6.38 -6.99
CA SER A 269 -19.55 -6.76 -7.29
C SER A 269 -19.70 -8.12 -8.01
N ARG A 270 -18.73 -9.05 -7.78
CA ARG A 270 -18.94 -10.46 -8.19
C ARG A 270 -18.86 -11.40 -7.01
#